data_d65b784c2209b5fdd5d2914dca39481e
#
_entry.id   d65b784c2209b5fdd5d2914dca39481e
#
_cell.length_a   1.000
_cell.length_b   1.000
_cell.length_c   1.000
_cell.angle_alpha   90.00
_cell.angle_beta   90.00
_cell.angle_gamma   90.00
#
_symmetry.space_group_name_H-M   'P 1'
#
loop_
_entity.id
_entity.type
_entity.pdbx_description
1 polymer ?
#
loop_
_entity_poly.entity_id
_entity_poly.type
_entity_poly.pdbx_seq_one_letter_code
_entity_poly.pdbx_strand_id
1 'polypeptide(L)'
;MDPSSFREPEQYSVKRNAHCPNSQFPVLVYRNVLPTPVDEESTSEFLQRNQWEKKGTWGAIMAKHFHPNTHECYGIFQGSSELVFGEGGADEVGTGVRCTVSAGDVVVVPAGVAHASVTSADDYKYIGVYPEGSPKWRSEYGKRTVEDDDPLLNEIGAVPVPVCDPVYGHQGPAVKIWKAIREF
;
A
#
# COMPACT_ATOMS: atom_id res chain seq x y z
N MET A 1 21.15 3.04 10.49
CA MET A 1 21.08 4.30 9.69
C MET A 1 20.66 5.41 10.63
N ASP A 2 21.21 6.59 10.47
CA ASP A 2 20.79 7.78 11.22
C ASP A 2 19.35 8.13 10.80
N PRO A 3 18.41 8.29 11.76
CA PRO A 3 17.03 8.68 11.46
C PRO A 3 16.89 10.00 10.69
N SER A 4 17.90 10.88 10.75
CA SER A 4 17.94 12.14 10.00
C SER A 4 18.18 11.96 8.48
N SER A 5 18.53 10.75 8.01
CA SER A 5 18.78 10.43 6.60
C SER A 5 17.56 9.84 5.87
N PHE A 6 16.43 9.65 6.55
CA PHE A 6 15.23 9.11 5.93
C PHE A 6 14.59 10.15 5.00
N ARG A 7 14.22 9.73 3.80
CA ARG A 7 13.34 10.52 2.96
C ARG A 7 11.91 10.29 3.45
N GLU A 8 11.25 11.38 3.83
CA GLU A 8 9.85 11.30 4.22
C GLU A 8 8.99 10.90 3.02
N PRO A 9 8.07 9.94 3.19
CA PRO A 9 7.15 9.57 2.12
C PRO A 9 6.08 10.64 1.91
N GLU A 10 5.59 10.73 0.69
CA GLU A 10 4.32 11.40 0.42
C GLU A 10 3.19 10.64 1.11
N GLN A 11 2.22 11.37 1.68
CA GLN A 11 1.11 10.79 2.42
C GLN A 11 -0.21 11.09 1.71
N TYR A 12 -0.98 10.05 1.42
CA TYR A 12 -2.29 10.16 0.79
C TYR A 12 -3.35 9.63 1.75
N SER A 13 -4.08 10.54 2.37
CA SER A 13 -5.19 10.19 3.27
C SER A 13 -6.47 10.02 2.48
N VAL A 14 -7.15 8.91 2.71
CA VAL A 14 -8.45 8.59 2.12
C VAL A 14 -9.47 8.35 3.24
N LYS A 15 -10.67 8.85 3.03
CA LYS A 15 -11.76 8.69 4.02
C LYS A 15 -12.60 7.47 3.66
N ARG A 16 -13.23 6.88 4.67
CA ARG A 16 -14.30 5.91 4.47
C ARG A 16 -15.38 6.52 3.57
N ASN A 17 -15.89 5.72 2.66
CA ASN A 17 -17.05 6.05 1.82
C ASN A 17 -18.11 4.93 1.91
N ALA A 18 -19.14 4.99 1.07
CA ALA A 18 -20.25 4.05 1.13
C ALA A 18 -19.85 2.58 0.88
N HIS A 19 -18.80 2.34 0.09
CA HIS A 19 -18.44 0.98 -0.36
C HIS A 19 -17.04 0.53 0.10
N CYS A 20 -16.24 1.44 0.64
CA CYS A 20 -14.89 1.15 1.12
C CYS A 20 -14.70 1.64 2.55
N PRO A 21 -14.30 0.75 3.47
CA PRO A 21 -13.90 1.14 4.83
C PRO A 21 -12.76 2.14 4.83
N ASN A 22 -11.83 1.96 3.90
CA ASN A 22 -10.56 2.65 3.87
C ASN A 22 -9.83 2.55 5.22
N SER A 23 -8.88 3.42 5.50
CA SER A 23 -8.09 3.37 6.72
C SER A 23 -7.86 4.76 7.26
N GLN A 24 -7.70 4.89 8.58
CA GLN A 24 -7.17 6.10 9.18
C GLN A 24 -5.68 6.31 8.85
N PHE A 25 -4.96 5.25 8.51
CA PHE A 25 -3.56 5.34 8.07
C PHE A 25 -3.50 5.85 6.63
N PRO A 26 -2.61 6.82 6.32
CA PRO A 26 -2.38 7.24 4.95
C PRO A 26 -1.67 6.16 4.14
N VAL A 27 -1.93 6.11 2.84
CA VAL A 27 -1.04 5.46 1.88
C VAL A 27 0.27 6.25 1.85
N LEU A 28 1.40 5.54 1.81
CA LEU A 28 2.71 6.16 1.80
C LEU A 28 3.43 5.86 0.49
N VAL A 29 3.98 6.90 -0.14
CA VAL A 29 4.73 6.77 -1.40
C VAL A 29 6.14 7.28 -1.19
N TYR A 30 7.11 6.39 -1.28
CA TYR A 30 8.54 6.67 -1.21
C TYR A 30 9.06 6.82 -2.64
N ARG A 31 9.58 8.02 -2.96
CA ARG A 31 10.04 8.33 -4.31
C ARG A 31 11.48 7.94 -4.52
N ASN A 32 11.72 7.13 -5.56
CA ASN A 32 13.05 6.77 -6.04
C ASN A 32 13.98 6.26 -4.91
N VAL A 33 13.50 5.24 -4.18
CA VAL A 33 14.21 4.66 -3.02
C VAL A 33 14.77 3.27 -3.29
N LEU A 34 14.35 2.62 -4.38
CA LEU A 34 14.87 1.29 -4.73
C LEU A 34 16.33 1.37 -5.17
N PRO A 35 17.13 0.33 -4.93
CA PRO A 35 18.55 0.30 -5.29
C PRO A 35 18.75 0.23 -6.81
N THR A 36 19.92 0.64 -7.26
CA THR A 36 20.34 0.52 -8.65
C THR A 36 21.21 -0.75 -8.81
N PRO A 37 20.99 -1.60 -9.82
CA PRO A 37 19.95 -1.48 -10.85
C PRO A 37 18.56 -1.69 -10.29
N VAL A 38 17.55 -1.01 -10.84
CA VAL A 38 16.14 -1.20 -10.48
C VAL A 38 15.59 -2.34 -11.32
N ASP A 39 15.52 -3.54 -10.73
CA ASP A 39 14.99 -4.75 -11.34
C ASP A 39 14.23 -5.60 -10.31
N GLU A 40 13.64 -6.71 -10.76
CA GLU A 40 12.82 -7.55 -9.90
C GLU A 40 13.63 -8.16 -8.73
N GLU A 41 14.86 -8.62 -8.99
CA GLU A 41 15.69 -9.29 -8.00
C GLU A 41 16.15 -8.32 -6.91
N SER A 42 16.78 -7.21 -7.30
CA SER A 42 17.27 -6.18 -6.39
C SER A 42 16.14 -5.55 -5.56
N THR A 43 14.97 -5.32 -6.18
CA THR A 43 13.77 -4.82 -5.49
C THR A 43 13.25 -5.82 -4.46
N SER A 44 13.21 -7.09 -4.83
CA SER A 44 12.78 -8.17 -3.93
C SER A 44 13.70 -8.29 -2.71
N GLU A 45 15.00 -8.35 -2.92
CA GLU A 45 15.99 -8.41 -1.84
C GLU A 45 15.91 -7.18 -0.92
N PHE A 46 15.76 -5.99 -1.52
CA PHE A 46 15.68 -4.74 -0.78
C PHE A 46 14.52 -4.70 0.21
N LEU A 47 13.31 -5.09 -0.21
CA LEU A 47 12.13 -5.04 0.65
C LEU A 47 12.10 -6.20 1.66
N GLN A 48 12.53 -7.40 1.26
CA GLN A 48 12.50 -8.58 2.14
C GLN A 48 13.48 -8.48 3.32
N ARG A 49 14.58 -7.74 3.19
CA ARG A 49 15.51 -7.52 4.32
C ARG A 49 14.88 -6.81 5.53
N ASN A 50 13.72 -6.18 5.32
CA ASN A 50 12.98 -5.41 6.34
C ASN A 50 11.72 -6.15 6.83
N GLN A 51 11.74 -7.50 6.83
CA GLN A 51 10.63 -8.32 7.32
C GLN A 51 9.32 -8.14 6.52
N TRP A 52 9.45 -8.00 5.20
CA TRP A 52 8.35 -8.04 4.27
C TRP A 52 8.55 -9.19 3.30
N GLU A 53 7.57 -10.06 3.14
CA GLU A 53 7.66 -11.25 2.30
C GLU A 53 7.10 -10.99 0.91
N LYS A 54 7.88 -11.29 -0.13
CA LYS A 54 7.38 -11.29 -1.51
C LYS A 54 6.34 -12.39 -1.70
N LYS A 55 5.18 -12.02 -2.23
CA LYS A 55 4.10 -12.97 -2.56
C LYS A 55 3.84 -13.08 -4.04
N GLY A 56 4.29 -12.14 -4.86
CA GLY A 56 4.16 -12.21 -6.31
C GLY A 56 4.75 -11.02 -7.04
N THR A 57 4.68 -11.12 -8.37
CA THR A 57 5.03 -10.07 -9.33
C THR A 57 3.82 -9.84 -10.22
N TRP A 58 3.39 -8.60 -10.36
CA TRP A 58 2.19 -8.23 -11.10
C TRP A 58 2.43 -7.04 -12.01
N GLY A 59 1.59 -6.93 -13.03
CA GLY A 59 1.40 -5.72 -13.83
C GLY A 59 0.25 -4.88 -13.30
N ALA A 60 -0.35 -4.06 -14.18
CA ALA A 60 -1.47 -3.20 -13.81
C ALA A 60 -2.71 -4.01 -13.42
N ILE A 61 -3.17 -3.86 -12.19
CA ILE A 61 -4.44 -4.43 -11.70
C ILE A 61 -5.49 -3.32 -11.74
N MET A 62 -6.38 -3.38 -12.76
CA MET A 62 -7.42 -2.37 -12.99
C MET A 62 -8.66 -2.58 -12.12
N ALA A 63 -8.84 -3.78 -11.55
CA ALA A 63 -9.95 -4.07 -10.66
C ALA A 63 -9.73 -3.40 -9.31
N LYS A 64 -10.58 -2.45 -8.94
CA LYS A 64 -10.58 -1.81 -7.64
C LYS A 64 -10.84 -2.84 -6.55
N HIS A 65 -9.95 -2.92 -5.56
CA HIS A 65 -10.04 -3.88 -4.47
C HIS A 65 -9.29 -3.38 -3.24
N PHE A 66 -9.54 -4.00 -2.10
CA PHE A 66 -8.79 -3.76 -0.86
C PHE A 66 -8.59 -5.07 -0.09
N HIS A 67 -7.58 -5.08 0.77
CA HIS A 67 -7.28 -6.19 1.65
C HIS A 67 -7.68 -5.84 3.09
N PRO A 68 -8.72 -6.48 3.66
CA PRO A 68 -9.16 -6.13 5.01
C PRO A 68 -8.25 -6.68 6.12
N ASN A 69 -7.44 -7.69 5.82
CA ASN A 69 -6.71 -8.50 6.78
C ASN A 69 -5.19 -8.33 6.77
N THR A 70 -4.64 -7.48 5.90
CA THR A 70 -3.20 -7.21 5.85
C THR A 70 -2.91 -5.90 5.14
N HIS A 71 -1.76 -5.29 5.43
CA HIS A 71 -1.15 -4.23 4.62
C HIS A 71 -0.45 -4.84 3.41
N GLU A 72 -0.29 -4.04 2.36
CA GLU A 72 0.44 -4.42 1.16
C GLU A 72 1.49 -3.36 0.82
N CYS A 73 2.58 -3.77 0.20
CA CYS A 73 3.60 -2.87 -0.29
C CYS A 73 3.99 -3.23 -1.72
N TYR A 74 4.09 -2.22 -2.59
CA TYR A 74 4.57 -2.34 -3.97
C TYR A 74 6.00 -1.85 -4.08
N GLY A 75 6.88 -2.66 -4.64
CA GLY A 75 8.16 -2.21 -5.16
C GLY A 75 8.07 -2.13 -6.69
N ILE A 76 8.00 -0.93 -7.24
CA ILE A 76 7.85 -0.74 -8.69
C ILE A 76 9.23 -0.83 -9.33
N PHE A 77 9.45 -1.85 -10.16
CA PHE A 77 10.75 -2.06 -10.79
C PHE A 77 10.76 -1.80 -12.31
N GLN A 78 9.59 -1.60 -12.93
CA GLN A 78 9.48 -1.33 -14.37
C GLN A 78 8.29 -0.46 -14.70
N GLY A 79 8.45 0.46 -15.65
CA GLY A 79 7.39 1.29 -16.19
C GLY A 79 6.77 2.27 -15.19
N SER A 80 5.53 2.65 -15.44
CA SER A 80 4.77 3.59 -14.61
C SER A 80 3.28 3.27 -14.64
N SER A 81 2.56 3.74 -13.60
CA SER A 81 1.10 3.61 -13.49
C SER A 81 0.51 4.82 -12.75
N GLU A 82 -0.66 5.28 -13.18
CA GLU A 82 -1.51 6.09 -12.35
C GLU A 82 -2.33 5.17 -11.45
N LEU A 83 -2.14 5.26 -10.15
CA LEU A 83 -2.91 4.53 -9.14
C LEU A 83 -4.04 5.39 -8.60
N VAL A 84 -5.15 4.76 -8.22
CA VAL A 84 -6.23 5.38 -7.44
C VAL A 84 -6.33 4.69 -6.08
N PHE A 85 -6.50 5.50 -5.03
CA PHE A 85 -6.68 5.03 -3.66
C PHE A 85 -8.03 5.50 -3.11
N GLY A 86 -8.70 4.65 -2.33
CA GLY A 86 -9.90 4.99 -1.59
C GLY A 86 -11.21 4.87 -2.36
N GLU A 87 -11.18 4.44 -3.61
CA GLU A 87 -12.34 4.30 -4.50
C GLU A 87 -12.63 2.83 -4.80
N GLY A 88 -13.79 2.35 -4.40
CA GLY A 88 -14.25 0.97 -4.61
C GLY A 88 -14.95 0.74 -5.94
N GLY A 89 -15.33 -0.52 -6.19
CA GLY A 89 -15.95 -0.92 -7.45
C GLY A 89 -17.33 -0.32 -7.72
N ALA A 90 -18.06 0.07 -6.67
CA ALA A 90 -19.39 0.69 -6.79
C ALA A 90 -19.38 2.21 -6.52
N ASP A 91 -18.23 2.79 -6.18
CA ASP A 91 -18.10 4.23 -5.98
C ASP A 91 -18.08 4.99 -7.31
N GLU A 92 -18.52 6.25 -7.27
CA GLU A 92 -18.38 7.14 -8.41
C GLU A 92 -16.91 7.37 -8.76
N VAL A 93 -16.62 7.39 -10.06
CA VAL A 93 -15.26 7.66 -10.57
C VAL A 93 -14.81 9.06 -10.16
N GLY A 94 -13.64 9.16 -9.56
CA GLY A 94 -13.05 10.42 -9.11
C GLY A 94 -13.29 10.75 -7.63
N THR A 95 -13.89 9.83 -6.87
CA THR A 95 -14.03 9.97 -5.41
C THR A 95 -12.73 9.60 -4.66
N GLY A 96 -11.84 8.85 -5.31
CA GLY A 96 -10.53 8.48 -4.78
C GLY A 96 -9.44 9.53 -5.04
N VAL A 97 -8.30 9.30 -4.43
CA VAL A 97 -7.08 10.10 -4.63
C VAL A 97 -6.17 9.41 -5.63
N ARG A 98 -5.65 10.16 -6.60
CA ARG A 98 -4.77 9.63 -7.65
C ARG A 98 -3.31 9.96 -7.39
N CYS A 99 -2.44 9.03 -7.77
CA CYS A 99 -1.00 9.17 -7.65
C CYS A 99 -0.31 8.44 -8.81
N THR A 100 0.57 9.13 -9.53
CA THR A 100 1.44 8.47 -10.52
C THR A 100 2.67 7.93 -9.82
N VAL A 101 3.00 6.67 -10.13
CA VAL A 101 4.19 5.97 -9.64
C VAL A 101 5.02 5.43 -10.79
N SER A 102 6.32 5.25 -10.60
CA SER A 102 7.26 4.79 -11.61
C SER A 102 8.34 3.88 -11.01
N ALA A 103 9.08 3.22 -11.88
CA ALA A 103 10.21 2.40 -11.47
C ALA A 103 11.15 3.17 -10.51
N GLY A 104 11.49 2.55 -9.40
CA GLY A 104 12.25 3.16 -8.29
C GLY A 104 11.38 3.55 -7.08
N ASP A 105 10.06 3.71 -7.25
CA ASP A 105 9.14 4.06 -6.18
C ASP A 105 8.70 2.84 -5.36
N VAL A 106 8.36 3.10 -4.09
CA VAL A 106 7.73 2.13 -3.19
C VAL A 106 6.43 2.70 -2.66
N VAL A 107 5.35 1.92 -2.71
CA VAL A 107 4.02 2.30 -2.21
C VAL A 107 3.63 1.38 -1.07
N VAL A 108 3.19 1.93 0.07
CA VAL A 108 2.67 1.15 1.20
C VAL A 108 1.19 1.44 1.36
N VAL A 109 0.36 0.43 1.15
CA VAL A 109 -1.10 0.51 1.20
C VAL A 109 -1.60 -0.08 2.51
N PRO A 110 -2.26 0.71 3.37
CA PRO A 110 -2.84 0.19 4.60
C PRO A 110 -3.96 -0.81 4.33
N ALA A 111 -4.16 -1.76 5.24
CA ALA A 111 -5.34 -2.61 5.25
C ALA A 111 -6.61 -1.77 5.14
N GLY A 112 -7.56 -2.22 4.32
CA GLY A 112 -8.84 -1.56 4.09
C GLY A 112 -8.84 -0.49 3.01
N VAL A 113 -7.69 0.04 2.59
CA VAL A 113 -7.64 1.06 1.53
C VAL A 113 -7.85 0.43 0.16
N ALA A 114 -8.92 0.84 -0.50
CA ALA A 114 -9.17 0.43 -1.88
C ALA A 114 -8.14 1.02 -2.84
N HIS A 115 -7.68 0.21 -3.78
CA HIS A 115 -6.66 0.61 -4.73
C HIS A 115 -6.79 -0.13 -6.07
N ALA A 116 -6.30 0.51 -7.13
CA ALA A 116 -6.23 -0.06 -8.49
C ALA A 116 -5.29 0.78 -9.35
N SER A 117 -4.82 0.21 -10.46
CA SER A 117 -4.27 0.97 -11.58
C SER A 117 -5.40 1.63 -12.39
N VAL A 118 -5.20 2.87 -12.82
CA VAL A 118 -6.10 3.59 -13.73
C VAL A 118 -5.53 3.54 -15.15
N THR A 119 -4.23 3.80 -15.27
CA THR A 119 -3.47 3.71 -16.51
C THR A 119 -2.11 3.08 -16.22
N SER A 120 -1.44 2.57 -17.24
CA SER A 120 -0.06 2.08 -17.13
C SER A 120 0.70 2.30 -18.43
N ALA A 121 2.02 2.43 -18.34
CA ALA A 121 2.93 2.59 -19.47
C ALA A 121 4.21 1.78 -19.26
N ASP A 122 4.94 1.53 -20.35
CA ASP A 122 6.27 0.93 -20.38
C ASP A 122 6.33 -0.43 -19.66
N ASP A 123 5.30 -1.28 -19.93
CA ASP A 123 5.17 -2.63 -19.34
C ASP A 123 5.28 -2.60 -17.80
N TYR A 124 4.50 -1.73 -17.16
CA TYR A 124 4.47 -1.54 -15.72
C TYR A 124 4.44 -2.85 -14.94
N LYS A 125 5.42 -3.01 -14.04
CA LYS A 125 5.53 -4.16 -13.15
C LYS A 125 6.01 -3.76 -11.76
N TYR A 126 5.46 -4.47 -10.78
CA TYR A 126 5.87 -4.35 -9.39
C TYR A 126 5.90 -5.71 -8.70
N ILE A 127 6.70 -5.80 -7.66
CA ILE A 127 6.57 -6.90 -6.70
C ILE A 127 5.64 -6.47 -5.58
N GLY A 128 4.75 -7.39 -5.17
CA GLY A 128 3.94 -7.22 -3.98
C GLY A 128 4.56 -7.95 -2.80
N VAL A 129 4.79 -7.22 -1.73
CA VAL A 129 5.29 -7.75 -0.47
C VAL A 129 4.31 -7.41 0.66
N TYR A 130 4.26 -8.29 1.66
CA TYR A 130 3.37 -8.19 2.81
C TYR A 130 4.18 -8.34 4.09
N PRO A 131 3.74 -7.76 5.24
CA PRO A 131 4.46 -7.94 6.49
C PRO A 131 4.67 -9.41 6.82
N GLU A 132 5.89 -9.78 7.25
CA GLU A 132 6.22 -11.15 7.63
C GLU A 132 5.27 -11.69 8.69
N GLY A 133 4.79 -12.92 8.50
CA GLY A 133 3.81 -13.56 9.38
C GLY A 133 2.37 -13.05 9.24
N SER A 134 2.09 -12.12 8.32
CA SER A 134 0.70 -11.71 8.03
C SER A 134 -0.10 -12.87 7.41
N PRO A 135 -1.43 -12.92 7.62
CA PRO A 135 -2.26 -13.92 6.95
C PRO A 135 -2.21 -13.73 5.42
N LYS A 136 -2.53 -14.79 4.67
CA LYS A 136 -2.74 -14.66 3.23
C LYS A 136 -3.81 -13.59 2.99
N TRP A 137 -3.49 -12.64 2.10
CA TRP A 137 -4.42 -11.56 1.77
C TRP A 137 -5.75 -12.08 1.22
N ARG A 138 -6.82 -11.40 1.59
CA ARG A 138 -8.16 -11.55 1.03
C ARG A 138 -8.50 -10.28 0.27
N SER A 139 -9.20 -10.39 -0.85
CA SER A 139 -9.62 -9.23 -1.64
C SER A 139 -11.12 -9.00 -1.51
N GLU A 140 -11.48 -7.76 -1.21
CA GLU A 140 -12.82 -7.20 -1.28
C GLU A 140 -12.85 -6.14 -2.39
N TYR A 141 -14.00 -6.01 -3.06
CA TYR A 141 -14.05 -5.22 -4.30
C TYR A 141 -14.86 -3.92 -4.17
N GLY A 142 -15.29 -3.54 -2.97
CA GLY A 142 -16.08 -2.31 -2.74
C GLY A 142 -17.36 -2.28 -3.57
N LYS A 143 -18.09 -3.40 -3.63
CA LYS A 143 -19.33 -3.53 -4.41
C LYS A 143 -20.60 -3.49 -3.55
N ARG A 144 -20.47 -3.69 -2.24
CA ARG A 144 -21.55 -3.61 -1.28
C ARG A 144 -21.35 -2.41 -0.36
N THR A 145 -22.43 -1.91 0.19
CA THR A 145 -22.39 -0.87 1.21
C THR A 145 -21.71 -1.39 2.48
N VAL A 146 -20.95 -0.54 3.11
CA VAL A 146 -20.27 -0.78 4.40
C VAL A 146 -20.97 0.04 5.47
N GLU A 147 -21.78 -0.62 6.30
CA GLU A 147 -22.51 -0.01 7.41
C GLU A 147 -21.60 0.27 8.62
N ASP A 148 -22.08 1.09 9.58
CA ASP A 148 -21.26 1.49 10.74
C ASP A 148 -20.90 0.34 11.69
N ASP A 149 -21.67 -0.74 11.69
CA ASP A 149 -21.44 -1.96 12.45
C ASP A 149 -20.83 -3.11 11.61
N ASP A 150 -20.37 -2.82 10.39
CA ASP A 150 -19.79 -3.82 9.50
C ASP A 150 -18.56 -4.48 10.13
N PRO A 151 -18.53 -5.84 10.20
CA PRO A 151 -17.38 -6.57 10.75
C PRO A 151 -16.03 -6.24 10.09
N LEU A 152 -16.02 -5.80 8.83
CA LEU A 152 -14.81 -5.36 8.13
C LEU A 152 -14.08 -4.22 8.86
N LEU A 153 -14.83 -3.32 9.52
CA LEU A 153 -14.24 -2.19 10.26
C LEU A 153 -13.38 -2.69 11.42
N ASN A 154 -13.90 -3.69 12.17
CA ASN A 154 -13.17 -4.30 13.27
C ASN A 154 -11.97 -5.12 12.77
N GLU A 155 -12.13 -5.86 11.67
CA GLU A 155 -11.06 -6.64 11.07
C GLU A 155 -9.90 -5.74 10.64
N ILE A 156 -10.19 -4.67 9.89
CA ILE A 156 -9.19 -3.70 9.44
C ILE A 156 -8.51 -3.01 10.64
N GLY A 157 -9.30 -2.59 11.63
CA GLY A 157 -8.80 -1.96 12.85
C GLY A 157 -7.89 -2.87 13.68
N ALA A 158 -8.05 -4.19 13.59
CA ALA A 158 -7.24 -5.17 14.28
C ALA A 158 -5.88 -5.45 13.60
N VAL A 159 -5.70 -5.07 12.33
CA VAL A 159 -4.42 -5.30 11.63
C VAL A 159 -3.32 -4.49 12.32
N PRO A 160 -2.25 -5.13 12.81
CA PRO A 160 -1.21 -4.44 13.55
C PRO A 160 -0.37 -3.53 12.64
N VAL A 161 0.14 -2.42 13.19
CA VAL A 161 1.19 -1.65 12.50
C VAL A 161 2.40 -2.58 12.30
N PRO A 162 2.99 -2.65 11.11
CA PRO A 162 4.14 -3.50 10.85
C PRO A 162 5.30 -3.20 11.80
N VAL A 163 6.08 -4.22 12.14
CA VAL A 163 7.29 -4.08 12.98
C VAL A 163 8.35 -3.24 12.29
N CYS A 164 8.42 -3.36 10.95
CA CYS A 164 9.38 -2.66 10.09
C CYS A 164 8.69 -1.89 8.97
N ASP A 165 9.22 -0.73 8.68
CA ASP A 165 9.02 -0.01 7.43
C ASP A 165 9.69 -0.80 6.28
N PRO A 166 9.07 -0.97 5.11
CA PRO A 166 9.65 -1.78 4.05
C PRO A 166 10.96 -1.22 3.48
N VAL A 167 11.15 0.11 3.55
CA VAL A 167 12.33 0.83 3.03
C VAL A 167 13.42 0.98 4.08
N TYR A 168 13.06 1.41 5.29
CA TYR A 168 14.00 1.86 6.32
C TYR A 168 14.04 1.00 7.59
N GLY A 169 13.28 -0.09 7.66
CA GLY A 169 13.29 -1.01 8.80
C GLY A 169 12.59 -0.49 10.06
N HIS A 170 13.03 -0.90 11.25
CA HIS A 170 12.30 -0.72 12.52
C HIS A 170 11.89 0.71 12.88
N GLN A 171 12.67 1.70 12.48
CA GLN A 171 12.43 3.11 12.82
C GLN A 171 12.03 3.96 11.61
N GLY A 172 11.65 3.32 10.51
CA GLY A 172 11.26 4.01 9.29
C GLY A 172 9.96 4.79 9.42
N PRO A 173 9.71 5.72 8.48
CA PRO A 173 8.55 6.61 8.51
C PRO A 173 7.21 5.90 8.61
N ALA A 174 6.97 4.79 7.90
CA ALA A 174 5.70 4.08 7.96
C ALA A 174 5.34 3.64 9.39
N VAL A 175 6.32 3.10 10.12
CA VAL A 175 6.12 2.66 11.51
C VAL A 175 5.81 3.85 12.41
N LYS A 176 6.55 4.95 12.28
CA LYS A 176 6.37 6.15 13.11
C LYS A 176 5.03 6.83 12.85
N ILE A 177 4.71 7.06 11.56
CA ILE A 177 3.48 7.75 11.14
C ILE A 177 2.25 6.96 11.60
N TRP A 178 2.21 5.67 11.33
CA TRP A 178 1.04 4.84 11.64
C TRP A 178 0.87 4.58 13.14
N LYS A 179 1.98 4.43 13.90
CA LYS A 179 1.90 4.34 15.38
C LYS A 179 1.35 5.63 15.99
N ALA A 180 1.85 6.78 15.57
CA ALA A 180 1.35 8.06 16.07
C ALA A 180 -0.15 8.24 15.85
N ILE A 181 -0.69 7.80 14.69
CA ILE A 181 -2.14 7.87 14.39
C ILE A 181 -2.94 6.87 15.26
N ARG A 182 -2.37 5.71 15.59
CA ARG A 182 -3.07 4.66 16.36
C ARG A 182 -3.18 4.98 17.86
N GLU A 183 -2.29 5.83 18.38
CA GLU A 183 -2.24 6.23 19.80
C GLU A 183 -3.23 7.36 20.13
N PHE A 184 -3.88 7.97 19.13
CA PHE A 184 -4.92 8.98 19.27
C PHE A 184 -6.30 8.43 18.96
#